data_60c4b1e79bd7d9729290594c8016c0e9
#
_entry.id   60c4b1e79bd7d9729290594c8016c0e9
#
_cell.length_a   1.000
_cell.length_b   1.000
_cell.length_c   1.000
_cell.angle_alpha   90.00
_cell.angle_beta   90.00
_cell.angle_gamma   90.00
#
_symmetry.space_group_name_H-M   'P 1'
#
loop_
_entity.id
_entity.type
_entity.pdbx_description
1 polymer ?
#
loop_
_entity_poly.entity_id
_entity_poly.type
_entity_poly.pdbx_seq_one_letter_code
_entity_poly.pdbx_strand_id
1 'polypeptide(L)' 'MSKNFIDDMIPEFGYDYVIGHCLCSEYDLRNKADREEDDGKKRRYLKAAQMYKKKAEALTRERIDNGL' A
#
# COMPACT_ATOMS: atom_id res chain seq x y z
N MET A 1 5.44 -0.85 -20.05
CA MET A 1 4.28 -0.55 -19.42
C MET A 1 4.08 -1.29 -18.09
N SER A 2 3.78 -0.60 -17.13
CA SER A 2 3.72 -1.22 -15.83
C SER A 2 2.28 -1.34 -15.38
N LYS A 3 1.92 -2.53 -15.05
CA LYS A 3 0.66 -2.81 -14.44
C LYS A 3 0.90 -3.00 -12.97
N ASN A 4 0.17 -2.30 -12.15
CA ASN A 4 0.32 -2.42 -10.72
C ASN A 4 -0.24 -3.77 -10.27
N PHE A 5 0.62 -4.63 -9.69
CA PHE A 5 0.19 -5.96 -9.27
C PHE A 5 -0.92 -5.90 -8.21
N ILE A 6 -1.02 -4.80 -7.48
CA ILE A 6 -2.07 -4.63 -6.48
C ILE A 6 -3.44 -4.62 -7.14
N ASP A 7 -3.55 -3.94 -8.30
CA ASP A 7 -4.80 -3.91 -9.04
C ASP A 7 -5.20 -5.31 -9.53
N ASP A 8 -4.22 -6.13 -9.86
CA ASP A 8 -4.46 -7.50 -10.29
C ASP A 8 -4.97 -8.40 -9.17
N MET A 9 -4.71 -8.03 -7.93
CA MET A 9 -5.16 -8.79 -6.77
C MET A 9 -6.65 -8.58 -6.48
N ILE A 10 -7.21 -7.45 -6.91
CA ILE A 10 -8.59 -7.11 -6.57
C ILE A 10 -9.60 -8.13 -7.07
N PRO A 11 -9.59 -8.55 -8.36
CA PRO A 11 -10.56 -9.53 -8.82
C PRO A 11 -10.40 -10.90 -8.16
N GLU A 12 -9.22 -11.22 -7.67
CA GLU A 12 -8.94 -12.52 -7.09
C GLU A 12 -9.22 -12.57 -5.59
N PHE A 13 -8.87 -11.51 -4.86
CA PHE A 13 -8.94 -11.50 -3.39
C PHE A 13 -9.98 -10.52 -2.82
N GLY A 14 -10.44 -9.57 -3.63
CA GLY A 14 -11.40 -8.57 -3.19
C GLY A 14 -10.76 -7.35 -2.56
N TYR A 15 -11.55 -6.28 -2.45
CA TYR A 15 -11.07 -4.98 -1.96
C TYR A 15 -10.55 -5.06 -0.52
N ASP A 16 -11.29 -5.71 0.37
CA ASP A 16 -10.92 -5.76 1.79
C ASP A 16 -9.55 -6.37 1.99
N TYR A 17 -9.27 -7.47 1.29
CA TYR A 17 -7.99 -8.14 1.38
C TYR A 17 -6.87 -7.24 0.89
N VAL A 18 -7.07 -6.62 -0.27
CA VAL A 18 -6.04 -5.80 -0.89
C VAL A 18 -5.78 -4.53 -0.09
N ILE A 19 -6.82 -3.91 0.43
CA ILE A 19 -6.68 -2.75 1.31
C ILE A 19 -5.86 -3.14 2.55
N GLY A 20 -6.18 -4.28 3.16
CA GLY A 20 -5.44 -4.78 4.30
C GLY A 20 -3.98 -5.03 3.97
N HIS A 21 -3.71 -5.60 2.80
CA HIS A 21 -2.33 -5.83 2.34
C HIS A 21 -1.56 -4.51 2.24
N CYS A 22 -2.19 -3.48 1.67
CA CYS A 22 -1.55 -2.16 1.54
C CYS A 22 -1.25 -1.55 2.90
N LEU A 23 -2.19 -1.64 3.83
CA LEU A 23 -1.99 -1.08 5.18
C LEU A 23 -0.89 -1.82 5.93
N CYS A 24 -0.83 -3.14 5.82
CA CYS A 24 0.23 -3.93 6.43
C CYS A 24 1.59 -3.59 5.83
N SER A 25 1.64 -3.43 4.52
CA SER A 25 2.87 -3.07 3.83
C SER A 25 3.36 -1.69 4.27
N GLU A 26 2.45 -0.74 4.41
CA GLU A 26 2.79 0.59 4.92
C GLU A 26 3.39 0.49 6.32
N TYR A 27 2.75 -0.26 7.19
CA TYR A 27 3.19 -0.42 8.57
C TYR A 27 4.60 -1.03 8.63
N ASP A 28 4.81 -2.11 7.88
CA ASP A 28 6.12 -2.78 7.85
C ASP A 28 7.22 -1.85 7.34
N LEU A 29 6.93 -1.06 6.31
CA LEU A 29 7.91 -0.14 5.75
C LEU A 29 8.24 0.99 6.71
N ARG A 30 7.25 1.48 7.47
CA ARG A 30 7.48 2.49 8.48
C ARG A 30 8.35 1.95 9.61
N ASN A 31 8.12 0.69 10.01
CA ASN A 31 8.96 0.04 11.03
C ASN A 31 10.39 -0.13 10.54
N LYS A 32 10.56 -0.51 9.28
CA LYS A 32 11.89 -0.62 8.69
C LYS A 32 12.59 0.73 8.65
N ALA A 33 11.85 1.78 8.30
CA ALA A 33 12.41 3.13 8.27
C ALA A 33 12.87 3.57 9.66
N ASP A 34 12.09 3.27 10.70
CA ASP A 34 12.45 3.63 12.07
C ASP A 34 13.73 2.97 12.53
N ARG A 35 14.01 1.77 12.03
CA ARG A 35 15.20 1.00 12.40
C ARG A 35 16.40 1.28 11.49
N GLU A 36 16.16 1.94 10.36
CA GLU A 36 17.21 2.16 9.38
C GLU A 36 18.05 3.38 9.75
N GLU A 37 19.38 3.20 9.78
CA GLU A 37 20.30 4.27 10.08
C GLU A 37 20.72 5.06 8.84
N ASP A 38 20.64 4.44 7.68
CA ASP A 38 21.01 5.08 6.42
C ASP A 38 19.85 5.98 5.96
N ASP A 39 20.11 7.29 5.88
CA ASP A 39 19.10 8.27 5.53
C ASP A 39 18.51 8.02 4.15
N GLY A 40 19.31 7.57 3.20
CA GLY A 40 18.83 7.28 1.86
C GLY A 40 17.84 6.12 1.83
N LYS A 41 18.17 5.04 2.55
CA LYS A 41 17.29 3.88 2.64
C LYS A 41 16.04 4.21 3.42
N LYS A 42 16.20 4.95 4.52
CA LYS A 42 15.06 5.38 5.34
C LYS A 42 14.06 6.16 4.49
N ARG A 43 14.56 7.07 3.69
CA ARG A 43 13.71 7.89 2.81
C ARG A 43 12.97 7.03 1.79
N ARG A 44 13.63 6.01 1.24
CA ARG A 44 13.00 5.09 0.29
C ARG A 44 11.88 4.29 0.96
N TYR A 45 12.11 3.81 2.17
CA TYR A 45 11.08 3.09 2.91
C TYR A 45 9.88 3.96 3.20
N LEU A 46 10.10 5.21 3.60
CA LEU A 46 9.01 6.14 3.89
C LEU A 46 8.22 6.49 2.61
N LYS A 47 8.93 6.65 1.50
CA LYS A 47 8.28 6.93 0.22
C LYS A 47 7.40 5.75 -0.21
N ALA A 48 7.91 4.54 -0.09
CA ALA A 48 7.14 3.35 -0.43
C ALA A 48 5.93 3.20 0.49
N ALA A 49 6.10 3.47 1.79
CA ALA A 49 5.00 3.44 2.74
C ALA A 49 3.89 4.41 2.35
N GLN A 50 4.29 5.60 1.92
CA GLN A 50 3.34 6.62 1.50
C GLN A 50 2.56 6.17 0.25
N MET A 51 3.23 5.49 -0.68
CA MET A 51 2.57 4.96 -1.86
C MET A 51 1.49 3.93 -1.49
N TYR A 52 1.82 3.02 -0.56
CA TYR A 52 0.84 2.04 -0.10
C TYR A 52 -0.33 2.69 0.62
N LYS A 53 -0.04 3.72 1.42
CA LYS A 53 -1.10 4.46 2.11
C LYS A 53 -2.07 5.08 1.12
N LYS A 54 -1.53 5.76 0.10
CA LYS A 54 -2.36 6.39 -0.93
C LYS A 54 -3.17 5.35 -1.69
N LYS A 55 -2.57 4.20 -1.98
CA LYS A 55 -3.28 3.14 -2.69
C LYS A 55 -4.42 2.59 -1.85
N ALA A 56 -4.20 2.39 -0.56
CA ALA A 56 -5.24 1.93 0.34
C ALA A 56 -6.41 2.91 0.39
N GLU A 57 -6.11 4.21 0.45
CA GLU A 57 -7.14 5.24 0.45
C GLU A 57 -7.94 5.24 -0.85
N ALA A 58 -7.25 5.10 -1.98
CA ALA A 58 -7.90 5.06 -3.29
C ALA A 58 -8.81 3.84 -3.41
N LEU A 59 -8.35 2.68 -2.97
CA LEU A 59 -9.14 1.46 -3.03
C LEU A 59 -10.36 1.51 -2.10
N THR A 60 -10.20 2.12 -0.94
CA THR A 60 -11.32 2.31 -0.02
C THR A 60 -12.40 3.15 -0.68
N ARG A 61 -11.99 4.20 -1.38
CA ARG A 61 -12.91 5.07 -2.09
C ARG A 61 -13.61 4.35 -3.23
N GLU A 62 -12.86 3.56 -4.01
CA GLU A 62 -13.43 2.76 -5.08
C GLU A 62 -14.47 1.77 -4.56
N ARG A 63 -14.16 1.14 -3.43
CA ARG A 63 -15.07 0.18 -2.81
C ARG A 63 -16.38 0.84 -2.44
N ILE A 64 -16.33 2.02 -1.86
CA ILE A 64 -17.53 2.77 -1.50
C ILE A 64 -18.31 3.17 -2.75
N ASP A 65 -17.63 3.69 -3.76
CA ASP A 65 -18.25 4.13 -5.01
C ASP A 65 -18.94 3.00 -5.74
N ASN A 66 -18.41 1.78 -5.63
CA ASN A 66 -18.99 0.60 -6.27
C ASN A 66 -20.08 -0.06 -5.44
N GLY A 67 -20.38 0.47 -4.27
CA GLY A 67 -21.44 -0.06 -3.41
C GLY A 67 -21.11 -1.38 -2.75
N LEU A 68 -19.83 -1.66 -2.55
CA LEU A 68 -19.40 -2.93 -1.97
C LEU A 68 -19.20 -2.86 -0.47
#